data_642963d178d773ec80bfb8a9ec7b278f
#
_entry.id   642963d178d773ec80bfb8a9ec7b278f
#
_cell.length_a   1.000
_cell.length_b   1.000
_cell.length_c   1.000
_cell.angle_alpha   90.00
_cell.angle_beta   90.00
_cell.angle_gamma   90.00
#
_symmetry.space_group_name_H-M   'P 1'
#
loop_
_entity.id
_entity.type
_entity.pdbx_description
1 polymer ?
#
loop_
_entity_poly.entity_id
_entity_poly.type
_entity_poly.pdbx_seq_one_letter_code
_entity_poly.pdbx_strand_id
1 'polypeptide(L)'
;MPEPYRRRPGRSARSSPAKLGLVKVDPDYKVEYPGGDASSTEAFATLVRAGTAALMELDRRIVATFEVPHPAATMLAVLDGAGEPLTPSQISERVLVASASTTATLDLLERRGWVRRMPNPDDRRSTLVEITPAGRAITDRLLPGIRAVERSAMDALTKSERVQFLALLGKVLGRLAELADEEPTPLDGERNRPARLGPPSA
;
A
#
# COMPACT_ATOMS: atom_id res chain seq x y z
N MET A 1 30.54 34.25 5.66
CA MET A 1 29.10 34.21 5.81
C MET A 1 28.55 33.55 4.57
N PRO A 2 27.92 32.37 4.62
CA PRO A 2 27.28 31.74 3.46
C PRO A 2 25.90 32.39 3.21
N GLU A 3 25.61 32.66 1.94
CA GLU A 3 24.35 33.26 1.51
C GLU A 3 23.14 32.38 1.83
N PRO A 4 21.96 32.98 2.16
CA PRO A 4 20.76 32.24 2.45
C PRO A 4 20.16 31.61 1.17
N TYR A 5 19.84 30.33 1.23
CA TYR A 5 19.13 29.57 0.23
C TYR A 5 17.83 30.24 -0.20
N ARG A 6 17.80 30.84 -1.39
CA ARG A 6 16.59 31.42 -1.99
C ARG A 6 15.65 30.30 -2.43
N ARG A 7 14.52 30.14 -1.71
CA ARG A 7 13.40 29.34 -2.17
C ARG A 7 12.90 29.89 -3.51
N ARG A 8 12.95 29.07 -4.56
CA ARG A 8 12.24 29.35 -5.81
C ARG A 8 10.74 29.27 -5.55
N PRO A 9 9.90 30.22 -6.09
CA PRO A 9 8.47 30.16 -5.93
C PRO A 9 7.93 28.89 -6.59
N GLY A 10 7.13 28.13 -5.83
CA GLY A 10 6.52 26.89 -6.26
C GLY A 10 5.64 27.12 -7.49
N ARG A 11 6.02 26.54 -8.60
CA ARG A 11 5.06 26.23 -9.67
C ARG A 11 4.05 25.25 -9.08
N SER A 12 2.84 25.71 -8.88
CA SER A 12 1.66 24.86 -8.79
C SER A 12 1.50 24.13 -10.13
N ALA A 13 2.29 23.10 -10.32
CA ALA A 13 2.05 22.13 -11.36
C ALA A 13 0.86 21.30 -10.84
N ARG A 14 -0.34 21.57 -11.36
CA ARG A 14 -1.33 20.51 -11.49
C ARG A 14 -0.64 19.44 -12.34
N SER A 15 -0.05 18.46 -11.66
CA SER A 15 0.52 17.30 -12.33
C SER A 15 -0.64 16.62 -13.06
N SER A 16 -0.66 16.78 -14.38
CA SER A 16 -1.37 15.84 -15.25
C SER A 16 -1.03 14.44 -14.73
N PRO A 17 -2.00 13.53 -14.61
CA PRO A 17 -1.68 12.19 -14.15
C PRO A 17 -0.55 11.67 -15.04
N ALA A 18 0.64 11.48 -14.45
CA ALA A 18 1.76 10.93 -15.18
C ALA A 18 1.24 9.65 -15.83
N LYS A 19 1.47 9.46 -17.12
CA LYS A 19 1.04 8.25 -17.82
C LYS A 19 1.63 7.07 -17.05
N LEU A 20 0.77 6.38 -16.28
CA LEU A 20 1.16 5.19 -15.53
C LEU A 20 1.49 4.12 -16.56
N GLY A 21 2.78 3.97 -16.85
CA GLY A 21 3.30 2.95 -17.76
C GLY A 21 4.09 1.88 -17.00
N LEU A 22 4.42 0.81 -17.69
CA LEU A 22 5.36 -0.19 -17.20
C LEU A 22 6.70 0.49 -16.87
N VAL A 23 7.35 0.01 -15.80
CA VAL A 23 8.75 0.40 -15.56
C VAL A 23 9.60 -0.35 -16.57
N LYS A 24 10.50 0.37 -17.22
CA LYS A 24 11.51 -0.19 -18.10
C LYS A 24 12.87 0.20 -17.58
N VAL A 25 13.80 -0.72 -17.58
CA VAL A 25 15.20 -0.45 -17.28
C VAL A 25 15.89 0.07 -18.54
N ASP A 26 17.01 0.75 -18.33
CA ASP A 26 17.83 1.25 -19.43
C ASP A 26 18.35 0.06 -20.29
N PRO A 27 18.52 0.22 -21.63
CA PRO A 27 19.13 -0.80 -22.50
C PRO A 27 20.48 -1.28 -21.99
N ASP A 28 21.26 -0.40 -21.35
CA ASP A 28 22.59 -0.69 -20.82
C ASP A 28 22.57 -1.35 -19.42
N TYR A 29 21.39 -1.63 -18.87
CA TYR A 29 21.22 -2.22 -17.53
C TYR A 29 22.12 -3.44 -17.26
N LYS A 30 22.26 -4.35 -18.24
CA LYS A 30 23.12 -5.54 -18.09
C LYS A 30 24.61 -5.20 -18.07
N VAL A 31 24.99 -4.08 -18.67
CA VAL A 31 26.38 -3.58 -18.65
C VAL A 31 26.69 -2.96 -17.29
N GLU A 32 25.75 -2.17 -16.78
CA GLU A 32 25.87 -1.51 -15.48
C GLU A 32 25.73 -2.50 -14.30
N TYR A 33 24.88 -3.50 -14.49
CA TYR A 33 24.53 -4.52 -13.47
C TYR A 33 24.64 -5.94 -14.04
N PRO A 34 25.87 -6.49 -14.24
CA PRO A 34 26.09 -7.78 -14.91
C PRO A 34 25.38 -8.98 -14.25
N GLY A 35 25.11 -8.91 -12.93
CA GLY A 35 24.36 -9.93 -12.17
C GLY A 35 22.86 -9.68 -12.10
N GLY A 36 22.36 -8.57 -12.67
CA GLY A 36 20.95 -8.17 -12.59
C GLY A 36 20.07 -8.88 -13.60
N ASP A 37 18.84 -9.21 -13.19
CA ASP A 37 17.80 -9.64 -14.11
C ASP A 37 16.84 -8.46 -14.40
N ALA A 38 16.97 -7.91 -15.61
CA ALA A 38 16.16 -6.78 -16.07
C ALA A 38 14.66 -7.06 -15.96
N SER A 39 14.23 -8.29 -16.29
CA SER A 39 12.81 -8.65 -16.27
C SER A 39 12.24 -8.68 -14.85
N SER A 40 13.00 -9.21 -13.89
CA SER A 40 12.62 -9.18 -12.47
C SER A 40 12.56 -7.77 -11.92
N THR A 41 13.53 -6.91 -12.28
CA THR A 41 13.55 -5.50 -11.87
C THR A 41 12.34 -4.76 -12.43
N GLU A 42 12.07 -4.90 -13.73
CA GLU A 42 10.91 -4.26 -14.38
C GLU A 42 9.58 -4.72 -13.77
N ALA A 43 9.43 -6.03 -13.56
CA ALA A 43 8.22 -6.63 -13.00
C ALA A 43 7.97 -6.17 -11.57
N PHE A 44 9.01 -6.23 -10.70
CA PHE A 44 8.89 -5.81 -9.31
C PHE A 44 8.62 -4.31 -9.18
N ALA A 45 9.37 -3.48 -9.89
CA ALA A 45 9.15 -2.04 -9.87
C ALA A 45 7.77 -1.64 -10.43
N THR A 46 7.28 -2.36 -11.45
CA THR A 46 5.92 -2.15 -11.99
C THR A 46 4.85 -2.58 -10.98
N LEU A 47 5.05 -3.68 -10.27
CA LEU A 47 4.15 -4.13 -9.20
C LEU A 47 4.04 -3.08 -8.09
N VAL A 48 5.17 -2.56 -7.60
CA VAL A 48 5.20 -1.49 -6.58
C VAL A 48 4.49 -0.23 -7.10
N ARG A 49 4.76 0.18 -8.34
CA ARG A 49 4.09 1.32 -8.97
C ARG A 49 2.58 1.13 -9.08
N ALA A 50 2.13 -0.04 -9.51
CA ALA A 50 0.71 -0.35 -9.66
C ALA A 50 -0.01 -0.35 -8.31
N GLY A 51 0.58 -0.98 -7.29
CA GLY A 51 0.05 -1.00 -5.93
C GLY A 51 -0.07 0.41 -5.34
N THR A 52 1.00 1.22 -5.47
CA THR A 52 1.00 2.61 -5.02
C THR A 52 -0.08 3.44 -5.72
N ALA A 53 -0.22 3.30 -7.04
CA ALA A 53 -1.22 4.04 -7.81
C ALA A 53 -2.66 3.66 -7.40
N ALA A 54 -2.92 2.37 -7.15
CA ALA A 54 -4.20 1.89 -6.69
C ALA A 54 -4.55 2.47 -5.31
N LEU A 55 -3.61 2.44 -4.36
CA LEU A 55 -3.79 3.02 -3.03
C LEU A 55 -4.03 4.52 -3.08
N MET A 56 -3.25 5.26 -3.88
CA MET A 56 -3.42 6.70 -4.04
C MET A 56 -4.79 7.07 -4.64
N GLU A 57 -5.30 6.30 -5.58
CA GLU A 57 -6.62 6.57 -6.18
C GLU A 57 -7.76 6.30 -5.19
N LEU A 58 -7.66 5.21 -4.41
CA LEU A 58 -8.61 4.92 -3.34
C LEU A 58 -8.58 6.02 -2.27
N ASP A 59 -7.38 6.36 -1.76
CA ASP A 59 -7.23 7.38 -0.73
C ASP A 59 -7.78 8.73 -1.18
N ARG A 60 -7.45 9.15 -2.41
CA ARG A 60 -7.96 10.40 -2.99
C ARG A 60 -9.50 10.48 -2.95
N ARG A 61 -10.20 9.38 -3.30
CA ARG A 61 -11.68 9.35 -3.33
C ARG A 61 -12.27 9.26 -1.94
N ILE A 62 -11.67 8.44 -1.06
CA ILE A 62 -12.12 8.26 0.31
C ILE A 62 -11.97 9.56 1.10
N VAL A 63 -10.80 10.19 1.04
CA VAL A 63 -10.55 11.46 1.73
C VAL A 63 -11.47 12.58 1.22
N ALA A 64 -11.68 12.66 -0.10
CA ALA A 64 -12.58 13.68 -0.69
C ALA A 64 -14.04 13.54 -0.23
N THR A 65 -14.48 12.34 0.16
CA THR A 65 -15.88 12.06 0.47
C THR A 65 -16.15 11.93 1.98
N PHE A 66 -15.22 11.34 2.73
CA PHE A 66 -15.40 10.97 4.13
C PHE A 66 -14.42 11.66 5.08
N GLU A 67 -13.43 12.37 4.55
CA GLU A 67 -12.39 13.07 5.33
C GLU A 67 -11.62 12.14 6.27
N VAL A 68 -11.41 10.90 5.87
CA VAL A 68 -10.60 9.91 6.59
C VAL A 68 -9.61 9.25 5.64
N PRO A 69 -8.44 8.81 6.14
CA PRO A 69 -7.46 8.11 5.31
C PRO A 69 -7.96 6.72 4.93
N HIS A 70 -7.44 6.18 3.82
CA HIS A 70 -7.77 4.84 3.33
C HIS A 70 -7.66 3.73 4.41
N PRO A 71 -6.65 3.69 5.29
CA PRO A 71 -6.60 2.69 6.36
C PRO A 71 -7.81 2.71 7.30
N ALA A 72 -8.37 3.88 7.60
CA ALA A 72 -9.57 4.01 8.43
C ALA A 72 -10.79 3.41 7.74
N ALA A 73 -10.96 3.66 6.45
CA ALA A 73 -12.01 3.07 5.64
C ALA A 73 -11.91 1.55 5.57
N THR A 74 -10.69 1.03 5.40
CA THR A 74 -10.43 -0.42 5.36
C THR A 74 -10.73 -1.08 6.71
N MET A 75 -10.35 -0.46 7.83
CA MET A 75 -10.66 -0.97 9.17
C MET A 75 -12.18 -1.03 9.42
N LEU A 76 -12.93 -0.01 8.99
CA LEU A 76 -14.39 -0.04 9.07
C LEU A 76 -14.97 -1.18 8.24
N ALA A 77 -14.50 -1.37 7.01
CA ALA A 77 -14.96 -2.46 6.16
C ALA A 77 -14.65 -3.84 6.75
N VAL A 78 -13.49 -4.01 7.38
CA VAL A 78 -13.10 -5.26 8.08
C VAL A 78 -14.01 -5.52 9.27
N LEU A 79 -14.27 -4.51 10.11
CA LEU A 79 -15.14 -4.64 11.29
C LEU A 79 -16.60 -4.91 10.89
N ASP A 80 -17.08 -4.28 9.84
CA ASP A 80 -18.43 -4.51 9.32
C ASP A 80 -18.58 -5.94 8.77
N GLY A 81 -17.60 -6.37 7.98
CA GLY A 81 -17.60 -7.72 7.39
C GLY A 81 -17.36 -8.86 8.38
N ALA A 82 -16.73 -8.59 9.52
CA ALA A 82 -16.51 -9.59 10.57
C ALA A 82 -17.81 -9.99 11.28
N GLY A 83 -18.75 -9.05 11.45
CA GLY A 83 -20.01 -9.28 12.15
C GLY A 83 -19.89 -9.45 13.67
N GLU A 84 -18.66 -9.41 14.20
CA GLU A 84 -18.32 -9.57 15.61
C GLU A 84 -17.20 -8.59 16.01
N PRO A 85 -17.05 -8.27 17.30
CA PRO A 85 -15.94 -7.45 17.77
C PRO A 85 -14.59 -8.14 17.55
N LEU A 86 -13.57 -7.37 17.16
CA LEU A 86 -12.21 -7.85 16.91
C LEU A 86 -11.21 -7.17 17.84
N THR A 87 -10.11 -7.85 18.15
CA THR A 87 -8.96 -7.21 18.80
C THR A 87 -8.20 -6.31 17.81
N PRO A 88 -7.47 -5.28 18.26
CA PRO A 88 -6.62 -4.47 17.39
C PRO A 88 -5.60 -5.29 16.58
N SER A 89 -5.08 -6.40 17.13
CA SER A 89 -4.18 -7.31 16.44
C SER A 89 -4.88 -8.00 15.26
N GLN A 90 -6.07 -8.57 15.49
CA GLN A 90 -6.86 -9.18 14.42
C GLN A 90 -7.24 -8.20 13.31
N ILE A 91 -7.53 -6.95 13.67
CA ILE A 91 -7.78 -5.89 12.68
C ILE A 91 -6.51 -5.61 11.89
N SER A 92 -5.36 -5.43 12.57
CA SER A 92 -4.06 -5.15 11.95
C SER A 92 -3.66 -6.23 10.94
N GLU A 93 -3.81 -7.49 11.30
CA GLU A 93 -3.53 -8.63 10.43
C GLU A 93 -4.42 -8.63 9.17
N ARG A 94 -5.71 -8.35 9.33
CA ARG A 94 -6.67 -8.33 8.20
C ARG A 94 -6.48 -7.15 7.25
N VAL A 95 -5.99 -6.01 7.74
CA VAL A 95 -5.76 -4.81 6.91
C VAL A 95 -4.31 -4.66 6.44
N LEU A 96 -3.40 -5.55 6.87
CA LEU A 96 -1.97 -5.53 6.51
C LEU A 96 -1.28 -4.18 6.79
N VAL A 97 -1.61 -3.55 7.93
CA VAL A 97 -0.95 -2.30 8.36
C VAL A 97 -0.18 -2.52 9.67
N ALA A 98 0.88 -1.74 9.87
CA ALA A 98 1.68 -1.79 11.09
C ALA A 98 0.85 -1.44 12.33
N SER A 99 1.06 -2.13 13.44
CA SER A 99 0.29 -2.01 14.69
C SER A 99 0.25 -0.58 15.26
N ALA A 100 1.34 0.19 15.15
CA ALA A 100 1.38 1.60 15.59
C ALA A 100 0.39 2.47 14.79
N SER A 101 0.26 2.22 13.48
CA SER A 101 -0.72 2.89 12.62
C SER A 101 -2.15 2.47 12.96
N THR A 102 -2.35 1.22 13.40
CA THR A 102 -3.66 0.68 13.80
C THR A 102 -4.23 1.45 14.99
N THR A 103 -3.45 1.68 16.04
CA THR A 103 -3.91 2.40 17.24
C THR A 103 -4.37 3.81 16.90
N ALA A 104 -3.55 4.59 16.20
CA ALA A 104 -3.90 5.97 15.82
C ALA A 104 -5.14 6.03 14.93
N THR A 105 -5.31 5.05 14.04
CA THR A 105 -6.48 4.96 13.16
C THR A 105 -7.73 4.59 13.95
N LEU A 106 -7.65 3.64 14.87
CA LEU A 106 -8.77 3.27 15.74
C LEU A 106 -9.19 4.43 16.66
N ASP A 107 -8.23 5.22 17.18
CA ASP A 107 -8.51 6.43 17.95
C ASP A 107 -9.27 7.47 17.11
N LEU A 108 -8.92 7.62 15.84
CA LEU A 108 -9.66 8.48 14.92
C LEU A 108 -11.10 8.01 14.74
N LEU A 109 -11.30 6.70 14.48
CA LEU A 109 -12.61 6.11 14.26
C LEU A 109 -13.49 6.20 15.51
N GLU A 110 -12.91 6.01 16.70
CA GLU A 110 -13.60 6.14 17.97
C GLU A 110 -14.01 7.58 18.26
N ARG A 111 -13.11 8.57 18.02
CA ARG A 111 -13.47 9.99 18.11
C ARG A 111 -14.59 10.41 17.18
N ARG A 112 -14.71 9.75 16.01
CA ARG A 112 -15.81 9.93 15.05
C ARG A 112 -17.08 9.21 15.47
N GLY A 113 -17.04 8.39 16.55
CA GLY A 113 -18.17 7.59 17.01
C GLY A 113 -18.53 6.42 16.08
N TRP A 114 -17.62 6.02 15.17
CA TRP A 114 -17.87 4.95 14.19
C TRP A 114 -17.47 3.58 14.69
N VAL A 115 -16.60 3.54 15.69
CA VAL A 115 -16.29 2.33 16.45
C VAL A 115 -16.36 2.62 17.95
N ARG A 116 -16.45 1.57 18.75
CA ARG A 116 -16.31 1.63 20.20
C ARG A 116 -15.34 0.56 20.69
N ARG A 117 -14.60 0.87 21.73
CA ARG A 117 -13.79 -0.11 22.44
C ARG A 117 -14.57 -0.67 23.64
N MET A 118 -14.34 -1.94 23.92
CA MET A 118 -14.95 -2.64 25.06
C MET A 118 -13.95 -3.61 25.67
N PRO A 119 -14.05 -3.92 26.98
CA PRO A 119 -13.22 -4.94 27.61
C PRO A 119 -13.41 -6.29 26.92
N ASN A 120 -12.33 -7.03 26.73
CA ASN A 120 -12.42 -8.40 26.25
C ASN A 120 -12.77 -9.33 27.44
N PRO A 121 -13.89 -10.06 27.40
CA PRO A 121 -14.27 -10.94 28.47
C PRO A 121 -13.33 -12.14 28.67
N ASP A 122 -12.66 -12.55 27.57
CA ASP A 122 -11.78 -13.72 27.56
C ASP A 122 -10.33 -13.37 27.93
N ASP A 123 -9.94 -12.09 27.80
CA ASP A 123 -8.60 -11.60 28.13
C ASP A 123 -8.65 -10.16 28.64
N ARG A 124 -8.54 -9.99 29.97
CA ARG A 124 -8.58 -8.68 30.63
C ARG A 124 -7.46 -7.72 30.24
N ARG A 125 -6.41 -8.19 29.56
CA ARG A 125 -5.30 -7.37 29.06
C ARG A 125 -5.56 -6.83 27.66
N SER A 126 -6.57 -7.36 26.97
CA SER A 126 -6.92 -6.95 25.62
C SER A 126 -8.24 -6.18 25.57
N THR A 127 -8.43 -5.47 24.48
CA THR A 127 -9.63 -4.69 24.20
C THR A 127 -10.23 -5.19 22.90
N LEU A 128 -11.54 -5.26 22.85
CA LEU A 128 -12.28 -5.52 21.63
C LEU A 128 -12.74 -4.19 20.99
N VAL A 129 -12.79 -4.15 19.69
CA VAL A 129 -13.29 -3.04 18.89
C VAL A 129 -14.51 -3.50 18.09
N GLU A 130 -15.59 -2.76 18.21
CA GLU A 130 -16.84 -3.05 17.52
C GLU A 130 -17.26 -1.85 16.68
N ILE A 131 -17.80 -2.10 15.49
CA ILE A 131 -18.39 -1.06 14.65
C ILE A 131 -19.75 -0.64 15.25
N THR A 132 -19.98 0.68 15.32
CA THR A 132 -21.25 1.23 15.78
C THR A 132 -22.29 1.28 14.64
N PRO A 133 -23.58 1.52 14.93
CA PRO A 133 -24.58 1.81 13.89
C PRO A 133 -24.20 2.99 13.00
N ALA A 134 -23.55 4.02 13.57
CA ALA A 134 -23.03 5.16 12.81
C ALA A 134 -21.89 4.75 11.87
N GLY A 135 -20.99 3.87 12.33
CA GLY A 135 -19.92 3.29 11.51
C GLY A 135 -20.48 2.45 10.36
N ARG A 136 -21.50 1.61 10.61
CA ARG A 136 -22.18 0.84 9.54
C ARG A 136 -22.81 1.73 8.49
N ALA A 137 -23.46 2.81 8.88
CA ALA A 137 -24.02 3.78 7.96
C ALA A 137 -22.93 4.45 7.08
N ILE A 138 -21.69 4.55 7.58
CA ILE A 138 -20.56 5.02 6.76
C ILE A 138 -20.11 3.92 5.80
N THR A 139 -19.98 2.66 6.23
CA THR A 139 -19.59 1.55 5.33
C THR A 139 -20.61 1.32 4.22
N ASP A 140 -21.88 1.44 4.50
CA ASP A 140 -22.94 1.33 3.48
C ASP A 140 -22.79 2.37 2.34
N ARG A 141 -22.29 3.55 2.66
CA ARG A 141 -22.01 4.62 1.67
C ARG A 141 -20.65 4.47 1.01
N LEU A 142 -19.68 3.96 1.72
CA LEU A 142 -18.29 3.86 1.32
C LEU A 142 -18.06 2.67 0.35
N LEU A 143 -18.56 1.48 0.70
CA LEU A 143 -18.27 0.24 -0.03
C LEU A 143 -18.72 0.26 -1.49
N PRO A 144 -19.88 0.81 -1.87
CA PRO A 144 -20.25 0.92 -3.28
C PRO A 144 -19.25 1.74 -4.12
N GLY A 145 -18.69 2.81 -3.53
CA GLY A 145 -17.68 3.63 -4.18
C GLY A 145 -16.36 2.91 -4.36
N ILE A 146 -15.88 2.20 -3.34
CA ILE A 146 -14.67 1.37 -3.42
C ILE A 146 -14.84 0.30 -4.49
N ARG A 147 -15.94 -0.47 -4.45
CA ARG A 147 -16.23 -1.51 -5.45
C ARG A 147 -16.32 -0.98 -6.87
N ALA A 148 -16.77 0.26 -7.06
CA ALA A 148 -16.78 0.89 -8.38
C ALA A 148 -15.38 1.17 -8.90
N VAL A 149 -14.46 1.63 -8.03
CA VAL A 149 -13.03 1.83 -8.37
C VAL A 149 -12.36 0.51 -8.70
N GLU A 150 -12.54 -0.50 -7.84
CA GLU A 150 -11.99 -1.85 -8.03
C GLU A 150 -12.44 -2.44 -9.37
N ARG A 151 -13.73 -2.38 -9.65
CA ARG A 151 -14.30 -2.85 -10.92
C ARG A 151 -13.70 -2.12 -12.09
N SER A 152 -13.70 -0.78 -12.06
CA SER A 152 -13.17 0.05 -13.14
C SER A 152 -11.69 -0.23 -13.43
N ALA A 153 -10.88 -0.44 -12.39
CA ALA A 153 -9.47 -0.80 -12.55
C ALA A 153 -9.30 -2.20 -13.18
N MET A 154 -10.15 -3.15 -12.78
CA MET A 154 -10.09 -4.54 -13.25
C MET A 154 -10.81 -4.77 -14.58
N ASP A 155 -11.61 -3.83 -15.08
CA ASP A 155 -12.30 -3.95 -16.37
C ASP A 155 -11.33 -3.87 -17.57
N ALA A 156 -10.08 -3.46 -17.33
CA ALA A 156 -8.98 -3.60 -18.30
C ALA A 156 -8.62 -5.05 -18.61
N LEU A 157 -9.05 -6.01 -17.77
CA LEU A 157 -8.76 -7.43 -17.88
C LEU A 157 -10.03 -8.23 -18.15
N THR A 158 -9.94 -9.19 -19.04
CA THR A 158 -10.98 -10.24 -19.20
C THR A 158 -11.07 -11.11 -17.94
N LYS A 159 -12.14 -11.89 -17.81
CA LYS A 159 -12.26 -12.84 -16.68
C LYS A 159 -11.11 -13.83 -16.60
N SER A 160 -10.65 -14.35 -17.73
CA SER A 160 -9.53 -15.28 -17.79
C SER A 160 -8.22 -14.61 -17.35
N GLU A 161 -7.95 -13.39 -17.82
CA GLU A 161 -6.75 -12.63 -17.43
C GLU A 161 -6.75 -12.27 -15.94
N ARG A 162 -7.93 -11.99 -15.34
CA ARG A 162 -8.01 -11.80 -13.87
C ARG A 162 -7.63 -13.05 -13.11
N VAL A 163 -8.05 -14.23 -13.56
CA VAL A 163 -7.65 -15.52 -12.95
C VAL A 163 -6.14 -15.73 -13.04
N GLN A 164 -5.56 -15.48 -14.21
CA GLN A 164 -4.11 -15.58 -14.40
C GLN A 164 -3.36 -14.57 -13.55
N PHE A 165 -3.83 -13.32 -13.50
CA PHE A 165 -3.25 -12.26 -12.70
C PHE A 165 -3.22 -12.62 -11.21
N LEU A 166 -4.34 -13.12 -10.66
CA LEU A 166 -4.41 -13.59 -9.28
C LEU A 166 -3.45 -14.75 -9.01
N ALA A 167 -3.35 -15.71 -9.94
CA ALA A 167 -2.42 -16.83 -9.80
C ALA A 167 -0.95 -16.38 -9.79
N LEU A 168 -0.60 -15.41 -10.63
CA LEU A 168 0.76 -14.85 -10.67
C LEU A 168 1.08 -14.02 -9.42
N LEU A 169 0.15 -13.18 -8.97
CA LEU A 169 0.29 -12.44 -7.73
C LEU A 169 0.43 -13.37 -6.52
N GLY A 170 -0.33 -14.46 -6.48
CA GLY A 170 -0.25 -15.45 -5.41
C GLY A 170 1.15 -16.06 -5.29
N LYS A 171 1.81 -16.36 -6.42
CA LYS A 171 3.20 -16.85 -6.41
C LYS A 171 4.17 -15.81 -5.86
N VAL A 172 4.02 -14.55 -6.27
CA VAL A 172 4.88 -13.45 -5.79
C VAL A 172 4.67 -13.22 -4.29
N LEU A 173 3.41 -13.19 -3.84
CA LEU A 173 3.09 -13.02 -2.41
C LEU A 173 3.60 -14.18 -1.56
N GLY A 174 3.49 -15.43 -2.04
CA GLY A 174 4.07 -16.59 -1.35
C GLY A 174 5.57 -16.44 -1.16
N ARG A 175 6.29 -16.04 -2.23
CA ARG A 175 7.75 -15.83 -2.11
C ARG A 175 8.11 -14.65 -1.20
N LEU A 176 7.34 -13.56 -1.21
CA LEU A 176 7.55 -12.43 -0.30
C LEU A 176 7.33 -12.83 1.17
N ALA A 177 6.36 -13.72 1.44
CA ALA A 177 6.14 -14.24 2.79
C ALA A 177 7.33 -15.10 3.25
N GLU A 178 7.86 -16.00 2.40
CA GLU A 178 9.07 -16.77 2.71
C GLU A 178 10.26 -15.86 2.99
N LEU A 179 10.48 -14.82 2.17
CA LEU A 179 11.55 -13.84 2.37
C LEU A 179 11.41 -13.04 3.68
N ALA A 180 10.18 -12.83 4.17
CA ALA A 180 9.95 -12.16 5.45
C ALA A 180 10.35 -13.02 6.65
N ASP A 181 10.34 -14.34 6.50
CA ASP A 181 10.76 -15.30 7.52
C ASP A 181 12.29 -15.58 7.45
N GLU A 182 12.97 -15.22 6.37
CA GLU A 182 14.43 -15.33 6.22
C GLU A 182 15.13 -14.21 7.00
N GLU A 183 16.35 -14.49 7.53
CA GLU A 183 17.18 -13.43 8.09
C GLU A 183 17.48 -12.37 6.99
N PRO A 184 17.22 -11.08 7.26
CA PRO A 184 17.42 -10.06 6.24
C PRO A 184 18.91 -9.99 5.85
N THR A 185 19.19 -10.30 4.59
CA THR A 185 20.52 -10.06 4.02
C THR A 185 20.72 -8.55 3.91
N PRO A 186 21.79 -7.98 4.49
CA PRO A 186 22.07 -6.56 4.36
C PRO A 186 22.12 -6.12 2.90
N LEU A 187 21.47 -5.00 2.58
CA LEU A 187 21.48 -4.40 1.24
C LEU A 187 22.78 -3.59 1.01
N ASP A 188 23.90 -4.01 1.64
CA ASP A 188 25.21 -3.43 1.42
C ASP A 188 25.77 -3.87 0.06
N GLY A 189 25.87 -2.91 -0.84
CA GLY A 189 26.30 -3.14 -2.22
C GLY A 189 27.79 -3.51 -2.39
N GLU A 190 28.52 -3.95 -1.35
CA GLU A 190 29.93 -4.27 -1.49
C GLU A 190 30.19 -5.51 -2.36
N ARG A 191 29.24 -6.46 -2.40
CA ARG A 191 29.38 -7.65 -3.26
C ARG A 191 28.98 -7.45 -4.71
N ASN A 192 28.38 -6.32 -5.05
CA ASN A 192 27.81 -6.08 -6.39
C ASN A 192 28.16 -4.68 -6.96
N ARG A 193 29.27 -4.08 -6.50
CA ARG A 193 29.76 -2.85 -7.15
C ARG A 193 30.25 -3.21 -8.55
N PRO A 194 29.64 -2.65 -9.61
CA PRO A 194 30.25 -2.71 -10.93
C PRO A 194 31.65 -2.08 -10.82
N ALA A 195 32.63 -2.71 -11.46
CA ALA A 195 33.93 -2.10 -11.64
C ALA A 195 33.67 -0.72 -12.27
N ARG A 196 33.96 0.36 -11.52
CA ARG A 196 33.81 1.71 -12.07
C ARG A 196 34.65 1.75 -13.35
N LEU A 197 33.97 1.92 -14.48
CA LEU A 197 34.65 2.25 -15.74
C LEU A 197 35.52 3.46 -15.44
N GLY A 198 36.82 3.31 -15.59
CA GLY A 198 37.77 4.41 -15.45
C GLY A 198 37.38 5.56 -16.38
N PRO A 199 37.81 6.79 -16.09
CA PRO A 199 37.51 7.91 -16.96
C PRO A 199 37.97 7.58 -18.40
N PRO A 200 37.21 7.98 -19.42
CA PRO A 200 37.59 7.77 -20.81
C PRO A 200 39.00 8.35 -21.04
N SER A 201 39.89 7.52 -21.55
CA SER A 201 41.24 7.93 -21.95
C SER A 201 41.14 9.08 -22.94
N ALA A 202 41.83 10.19 -22.62
CA ALA A 202 41.90 11.38 -23.44
C ALA A 202 42.61 11.13 -24.79
#